data_2849cdc52348c9facb7af588161f3a77
#
_entry.id   2849cdc52348c9facb7af588161f3a77
#
_cell.length_a   1.000
_cell.length_b   1.000
_cell.length_c   1.000
_cell.angle_alpha   90.00
_cell.angle_beta   90.00
_cell.angle_gamma   90.00
#
_symmetry.space_group_name_H-M   'P 1'
#
loop_
_entity.id
_entity.type
_entity.pdbx_description
1 polymer ?
#
loop_
_entity_poly.entity_id
_entity_poly.type
_entity_poly.pdbx_seq_one_letter_code
_entity_poly.pdbx_strand_id
1 'polypeptide(L)'
;MAQKILIDLEKLRSPKGLSCDESPPEGFYRFSPDGQGLKSIRELAVFQFTCRKCTDAPCIEVCPADALEKEDKGIISRATNLCISCKSCVVICPFGTMMTDFFEYHRDKENYYDLTDEKELDMWIRDSPEGAVTRVDMEEDPEQHIYKLNEHILVRERMWLTEKL
;
A
#
# COMPACT_ATOMS: atom_id res chain seq x y z
N MET A 1 -6.57 -17.24 15.30
CA MET A 1 -5.58 -16.33 14.68
C MET A 1 -6.36 -15.28 13.90
N ALA A 2 -5.91 -14.04 13.85
CA ALA A 2 -6.62 -13.01 13.09
C ALA A 2 -6.47 -13.32 11.59
N GLN A 3 -7.57 -13.38 10.88
CA GLN A 3 -7.61 -13.64 9.45
C GLN A 3 -6.96 -12.47 8.72
N LYS A 4 -5.96 -12.74 7.87
CA LYS A 4 -5.26 -11.73 7.08
C LYS A 4 -5.85 -11.64 5.68
N ILE A 5 -5.59 -10.53 5.01
CA ILE A 5 -5.99 -10.29 3.63
C ILE A 5 -4.76 -10.46 2.75
N LEU A 6 -4.82 -11.36 1.80
CA LEU A 6 -3.80 -11.52 0.76
C LEU A 6 -4.25 -10.78 -0.49
N ILE A 7 -3.40 -9.90 -0.98
CA ILE A 7 -3.58 -9.12 -2.19
C ILE A 7 -2.57 -9.57 -3.23
N ASP A 8 -3.05 -10.06 -4.35
CA ASP A 8 -2.22 -10.44 -5.49
C ASP A 8 -2.13 -9.25 -6.46
N LEU A 9 -1.02 -8.51 -6.41
CA LEU A 9 -0.82 -7.31 -7.22
C LEU A 9 -0.75 -7.62 -8.72
N GLU A 10 -0.31 -8.81 -9.10
CA GLU A 10 -0.27 -9.22 -10.50
C GLU A 10 -1.67 -9.36 -11.08
N LYS A 11 -2.57 -9.97 -10.31
CA LYS A 11 -3.98 -10.11 -10.71
C LYS A 11 -4.71 -8.78 -10.71
N LEU A 12 -4.41 -7.89 -9.76
CA LEU A 12 -4.97 -6.54 -9.74
C LEU A 12 -4.55 -5.70 -10.95
N ARG A 13 -3.30 -5.87 -11.42
CA ARG A 13 -2.76 -5.11 -12.56
C ARG A 13 -3.20 -5.63 -13.92
N SER A 14 -3.60 -6.88 -14.00
CA SER A 14 -3.97 -7.55 -15.26
C SER A 14 -5.39 -8.11 -15.18
N PRO A 15 -6.42 -7.29 -15.04
CA PRO A 15 -7.79 -7.78 -15.08
C PRO A 15 -8.07 -8.30 -16.48
N LYS A 16 -8.36 -9.58 -16.60
CA LYS A 16 -8.83 -10.17 -17.85
C LYS A 16 -10.15 -9.50 -18.22
N GLY A 17 -10.12 -8.57 -19.16
CA GLY A 17 -11.32 -7.98 -19.77
C GLY A 17 -11.60 -6.51 -19.44
N LEU A 18 -10.75 -5.83 -18.67
CA LEU A 18 -10.86 -4.38 -18.51
C LEU A 18 -10.19 -3.66 -19.69
N SER A 19 -10.85 -2.62 -20.18
CA SER A 19 -10.23 -1.70 -21.12
C SER A 19 -9.05 -0.98 -20.45
N CYS A 20 -8.07 -0.55 -21.23
CA CYS A 20 -6.89 0.15 -20.72
C CYS A 20 -7.20 1.49 -20.03
N ASP A 21 -8.44 1.92 -20.03
CA ASP A 21 -8.92 3.15 -19.38
C ASP A 21 -9.53 2.91 -17.98
N GLU A 22 -9.77 1.66 -17.60
CA GLU A 22 -10.26 1.33 -16.27
C GLU A 22 -9.05 0.97 -15.39
N SER A 23 -8.62 1.93 -14.58
CA SER A 23 -7.66 1.68 -13.53
C SER A 23 -8.21 0.58 -12.61
N PRO A 24 -7.39 -0.44 -12.26
CA PRO A 24 -7.83 -1.41 -11.27
C PRO A 24 -8.24 -0.67 -10.00
N PRO A 25 -9.20 -1.18 -9.23
CA PRO A 25 -9.64 -0.56 -8.00
C PRO A 25 -8.50 -0.57 -6.98
N GLU A 26 -7.55 0.35 -7.17
CA GLU A 26 -6.55 0.70 -6.17
C GLU A 26 -7.29 1.42 -5.05
N GLY A 27 -7.95 0.62 -4.19
CA GLY A 27 -8.72 1.17 -3.09
C GLY A 27 -7.81 1.82 -2.05
N PHE A 28 -8.17 2.99 -1.62
CA PHE A 28 -7.74 3.47 -0.32
C PHE A 28 -8.49 2.67 0.74
N TYR A 29 -7.82 2.34 1.82
CA TYR A 29 -8.45 1.60 2.90
C TYR A 29 -8.08 2.20 4.25
N ARG A 30 -8.95 1.98 5.21
CA ARG A 30 -8.72 2.25 6.62
C ARG A 30 -8.80 0.93 7.38
N PHE A 31 -7.82 0.69 8.23
CA PHE A 31 -7.72 -0.54 9.01
C PHE A 31 -8.05 -0.37 10.48
N SER A 32 -8.00 0.85 11.00
CA SER A 32 -8.23 1.13 12.41
C SER A 32 -9.17 2.31 12.57
N PRO A 33 -10.14 2.23 13.48
CA PRO A 33 -10.99 3.37 13.83
C PRO A 33 -10.19 4.55 14.42
N ASP A 34 -9.05 4.28 15.05
CA ASP A 34 -8.12 5.30 15.58
C ASP A 34 -7.20 5.87 14.48
N GLY A 35 -7.57 5.64 13.25
CA GLY A 35 -6.85 5.71 12.02
C GLY A 35 -5.88 6.86 11.82
N GLN A 36 -4.68 6.49 11.44
CA GLN A 36 -3.66 7.35 10.84
C GLN A 36 -4.04 7.82 9.42
N GLY A 37 -5.33 7.87 9.10
CA GLY A 37 -5.86 8.22 7.79
C GLY A 37 -5.99 7.04 6.83
N LEU A 38 -6.38 7.35 5.60
CA LEU A 38 -6.56 6.37 4.53
C LEU A 38 -5.20 5.96 3.97
N LYS A 39 -4.99 4.66 3.80
CA LYS A 39 -3.75 4.09 3.25
C LYS A 39 -4.02 3.53 1.85
N SER A 40 -3.13 3.79 0.92
CA SER A 40 -3.14 3.15 -0.40
C SER A 40 -2.29 1.89 -0.37
N ILE A 41 -2.83 0.79 -0.89
CA ILE A 41 -2.07 -0.46 -1.03
C ILE A 41 -0.84 -0.26 -1.90
N ARG A 42 -0.99 0.50 -2.97
CA ARG A 42 0.12 0.84 -3.87
C ARG A 42 1.23 1.58 -3.14
N GLU A 43 0.88 2.56 -2.31
CA GLU A 43 1.86 3.30 -1.50
C GLU A 43 2.63 2.37 -0.56
N LEU A 44 1.93 1.51 0.17
CA LEU A 44 2.55 0.55 1.08
C LEU A 44 3.46 -0.43 0.33
N ALA A 45 3.02 -0.95 -0.80
CA ALA A 45 3.81 -1.86 -1.62
C ALA A 45 5.06 -1.17 -2.16
N VAL A 46 4.94 0.05 -2.69
CA VAL A 46 6.08 0.82 -3.18
C VAL A 46 7.06 1.09 -2.05
N PHE A 47 6.62 1.49 -0.87
CA PHE A 47 7.51 1.71 0.27
C PHE A 47 8.21 0.41 0.66
N GLN A 48 7.49 -0.70 0.74
CA GLN A 48 8.06 -2.00 1.09
C GLN A 48 9.19 -2.41 0.13
N PHE A 49 9.00 -2.24 -1.18
CA PHE A 49 9.91 -2.80 -2.19
C PHE A 49 10.96 -1.81 -2.69
N THR A 50 10.72 -0.51 -2.63
CA THR A 50 11.63 0.49 -3.19
C THR A 50 12.35 1.35 -2.16
N CYS A 51 11.87 1.42 -0.91
CA CYS A 51 12.49 2.20 0.14
C CYS A 51 13.88 1.64 0.49
N ARG A 52 14.91 2.50 0.39
CA ARG A 52 16.30 2.14 0.69
C ARG A 52 16.64 2.15 2.17
N LYS A 53 15.69 2.44 3.04
CA LYS A 53 15.87 2.41 4.50
C LYS A 53 17.04 3.27 4.97
N CYS A 54 17.20 4.46 4.37
CA CYS A 54 18.30 5.35 4.63
C CYS A 54 18.50 5.60 6.12
N THR A 55 19.74 5.65 6.59
CA THR A 55 20.06 5.92 8.00
C THR A 55 19.53 7.28 8.42
N ASP A 56 19.84 8.31 7.65
CA ASP A 56 19.47 9.70 7.98
C ASP A 56 18.06 10.08 7.54
N ALA A 57 17.40 9.22 6.71
CA ALA A 57 16.03 9.38 6.23
C ALA A 57 15.65 10.84 5.87
N PRO A 58 16.29 11.46 4.87
CA PRO A 58 16.09 12.89 4.55
C PRO A 58 14.64 13.24 4.20
N CYS A 59 13.84 12.25 3.77
CA CYS A 59 12.41 12.42 3.52
C CYS A 59 11.63 12.72 4.81
N ILE A 60 12.06 12.21 5.96
CA ILE A 60 11.47 12.52 7.27
C ILE A 60 11.87 13.92 7.67
N GLU A 61 13.16 14.23 7.62
CA GLU A 61 13.69 15.55 8.05
C GLU A 61 13.10 16.72 7.27
N VAL A 62 12.79 16.52 5.99
CA VAL A 62 12.22 17.58 5.14
C VAL A 62 10.72 17.76 5.34
N CYS A 63 10.05 16.88 6.08
CA CYS A 63 8.60 16.92 6.24
C CYS A 63 8.17 18.00 7.25
N PRO A 64 7.54 19.11 6.82
CA PRO A 64 7.17 20.19 7.75
C PRO A 64 5.98 19.83 8.65
N ALA A 65 5.30 18.73 8.37
CA ALA A 65 4.10 18.27 9.10
C ALA A 65 4.36 17.03 9.95
N ASP A 66 5.63 16.59 10.05
CA ASP A 66 6.02 15.36 10.77
C ASP A 66 5.15 14.13 10.39
N ALA A 67 4.70 14.09 9.13
CA ALA A 67 3.79 13.07 8.63
C ALA A 67 4.50 11.78 8.20
N LEU A 68 5.82 11.73 8.27
CA LEU A 68 6.63 10.58 7.91
C LEU A 68 7.37 10.05 9.11
N GLU A 69 7.33 8.75 9.29
CA GLU A 69 8.05 8.06 10.37
C GLU A 69 8.76 6.83 9.83
N LYS A 70 9.73 6.34 10.56
CA LYS A 70 10.47 5.12 10.25
C LYS A 70 9.94 3.99 11.12
N GLU A 71 9.41 2.94 10.48
CA GLU A 71 8.96 1.74 11.16
C GLU A 71 10.13 0.88 11.65
N ASP A 72 9.88 -0.10 12.52
CA ASP A 72 10.89 -1.00 13.08
C ASP A 72 11.75 -1.70 12.02
N LYS A 73 11.18 -2.02 10.86
CA LYS A 73 11.89 -2.59 9.72
C LYS A 73 12.72 -1.56 8.93
N GLY A 74 12.71 -0.30 9.34
CA GLY A 74 13.42 0.81 8.68
C GLY A 74 12.70 1.37 7.47
N ILE A 75 11.52 0.87 7.13
CA ILE A 75 10.69 1.36 6.03
C ILE A 75 9.98 2.64 6.48
N ILE A 76 9.77 3.56 5.54
CA ILE A 76 9.05 4.78 5.82
C ILE A 76 7.54 4.51 5.76
N SER A 77 6.84 5.04 6.74
CA SER A 77 5.39 5.09 6.80
C SER A 77 4.91 6.53 6.74
N ARG A 78 3.75 6.78 6.15
CA ARG A 78 3.15 8.10 6.04
C ARG A 78 1.79 8.15 6.77
N ALA A 79 1.66 9.07 7.69
CA ALA A 79 0.39 9.41 8.31
C ALA A 79 -0.39 10.36 7.37
N THR A 80 -1.35 9.84 6.64
CA THR A 80 -2.10 10.60 5.63
C THR A 80 -2.96 11.70 6.22
N ASN A 81 -3.40 11.55 7.47
CA ASN A 81 -4.14 12.57 8.23
C ASN A 81 -3.28 13.78 8.65
N LEU A 82 -1.97 13.61 8.77
CA LEU A 82 -1.04 14.71 9.07
C LEU A 82 -0.45 15.32 7.81
N CYS A 83 -0.45 14.58 6.70
CA CYS A 83 0.20 14.99 5.47
C CYS A 83 -0.51 16.17 4.80
N ILE A 84 0.20 17.29 4.64
CA ILE A 84 -0.30 18.50 3.96
C ILE A 84 -0.06 18.50 2.45
N SER A 85 0.39 17.39 1.88
CA SER A 85 0.63 17.20 0.43
C SER A 85 1.63 18.19 -0.19
N CYS A 86 2.59 18.69 0.57
CA CYS A 86 3.61 19.66 0.11
C CYS A 86 4.62 19.05 -0.88
N LYS A 87 4.70 17.72 -0.99
CA LYS A 87 5.58 16.96 -1.89
C LYS A 87 7.09 17.17 -1.69
N SER A 88 7.53 17.79 -0.59
CA SER A 88 8.95 17.99 -0.29
C SER A 88 9.72 16.66 -0.22
N CYS A 89 9.09 15.61 0.33
CA CYS A 89 9.65 14.26 0.38
C CYS A 89 9.84 13.63 -1.02
N VAL A 90 9.03 14.02 -2.00
CA VAL A 90 9.18 13.56 -3.39
C VAL A 90 10.45 14.15 -4.00
N VAL A 91 10.70 15.43 -3.77
CA VAL A 91 11.86 16.13 -4.32
C VAL A 91 13.17 15.63 -3.71
N ILE A 92 13.16 15.33 -2.42
CA ILE A 92 14.38 14.94 -1.70
C ILE A 92 14.75 13.46 -1.87
N CYS A 93 13.80 12.58 -2.20
CA CYS A 93 14.06 11.16 -2.33
C CYS A 93 14.75 10.83 -3.67
N PRO A 94 16.05 10.49 -3.69
CA PRO A 94 16.77 10.24 -4.94
C PRO A 94 16.40 8.89 -5.58
N PHE A 95 15.67 8.06 -4.86
CA PHE A 95 15.30 6.70 -5.29
C PHE A 95 13.90 6.62 -5.91
N GLY A 96 13.16 7.74 -5.93
CA GLY A 96 11.80 7.77 -6.47
C GLY A 96 10.76 6.98 -5.68
N THR A 97 11.07 6.61 -4.42
CA THR A 97 10.13 5.90 -3.54
C THR A 97 8.89 6.75 -3.24
N MET A 98 9.08 8.05 -3.04
CA MET A 98 7.99 9.00 -2.85
C MET A 98 7.47 9.44 -4.22
N MET A 99 6.32 8.93 -4.63
CA MET A 99 5.71 9.25 -5.91
C MET A 99 4.71 10.40 -5.78
N THR A 100 4.61 11.23 -6.81
CA THR A 100 3.76 12.43 -6.81
C THR A 100 2.28 12.09 -6.65
N ASP A 101 1.83 11.02 -7.27
CA ASP A 101 0.46 10.54 -7.26
C ASP A 101 -0.03 10.03 -5.89
N PHE A 102 0.87 9.65 -4.98
CA PHE A 102 0.47 9.33 -3.60
C PHE A 102 -0.17 10.50 -2.86
N PHE A 103 0.00 11.72 -3.35
CA PHE A 103 -0.53 12.94 -2.76
C PHE A 103 -1.75 13.48 -3.50
N GLU A 104 -2.23 12.77 -4.49
CA GLU A 104 -3.46 13.07 -5.22
C GLU A 104 -4.61 12.32 -4.53
N TYR A 105 -5.40 13.08 -3.77
CA TYR A 105 -6.57 12.53 -3.10
C TYR A 105 -7.78 12.58 -4.05
N HIS A 106 -8.14 11.44 -4.58
CA HIS A 106 -9.44 11.29 -5.22
C HIS A 106 -10.49 11.21 -4.12
N ARG A 107 -11.40 12.17 -4.10
CA ARG A 107 -12.48 12.25 -3.09
C ARG A 107 -13.67 11.35 -3.41
N ASP A 108 -13.59 10.60 -4.48
CA ASP A 108 -14.66 9.70 -4.92
C ASP A 108 -14.77 8.53 -3.95
N LYS A 109 -15.89 8.48 -3.24
CA LYS A 109 -16.15 7.47 -2.21
C LYS A 109 -16.12 6.03 -2.73
N GLU A 110 -16.25 5.86 -4.04
CA GLU A 110 -16.27 4.55 -4.70
C GLU A 110 -14.93 3.78 -4.60
N ASN A 111 -13.85 4.49 -4.28
CA ASN A 111 -12.51 3.90 -4.16
C ASN A 111 -12.04 3.73 -2.71
N TYR A 112 -12.92 3.89 -1.73
CA TYR A 112 -12.55 3.80 -0.32
C TYR A 112 -13.25 2.63 0.34
N TYR A 113 -12.47 1.80 1.01
CA TYR A 113 -12.97 0.67 1.78
C TYR A 113 -12.53 0.78 3.24
N ASP A 114 -13.46 0.59 4.16
CA ASP A 114 -13.12 0.41 5.58
C ASP A 114 -12.94 -1.09 5.86
N LEU A 115 -11.70 -1.53 5.91
CA LEU A 115 -11.37 -2.95 6.13
C LEU A 115 -11.60 -3.40 7.58
N THR A 116 -12.05 -2.51 8.46
CA THR A 116 -12.58 -2.87 9.78
C THR A 116 -14.05 -3.29 9.72
N ASP A 117 -14.76 -2.91 8.65
CA ASP A 117 -16.12 -3.37 8.38
C ASP A 117 -16.09 -4.59 7.45
N GLU A 118 -16.55 -5.73 7.97
CA GLU A 118 -16.59 -6.98 7.20
C GLU A 118 -17.42 -6.88 5.92
N LYS A 119 -18.44 -6.04 5.89
CA LYS A 119 -19.29 -5.84 4.70
C LYS A 119 -18.55 -5.10 3.61
N GLU A 120 -17.80 -4.06 3.97
CA GLU A 120 -16.98 -3.32 3.01
C GLU A 120 -15.83 -4.18 2.49
N LEU A 121 -15.21 -4.98 3.35
CA LEU A 121 -14.20 -5.95 2.94
C LEU A 121 -14.77 -7.00 1.97
N ASP A 122 -15.97 -7.54 2.25
CA ASP A 122 -16.62 -8.51 1.36
C ASP A 122 -17.00 -7.87 0.01
N MET A 123 -17.43 -6.61 0.00
CA MET A 123 -17.65 -5.86 -1.23
C MET A 123 -16.35 -5.72 -2.03
N TRP A 124 -15.27 -5.34 -1.39
CA TRP A 124 -13.99 -5.20 -2.06
C TRP A 124 -13.47 -6.53 -2.64
N ILE A 125 -13.58 -7.63 -1.88
CA ILE A 125 -13.23 -8.97 -2.38
C ILE A 125 -14.06 -9.34 -3.61
N ARG A 126 -15.36 -9.06 -3.58
CA ARG A 126 -16.30 -9.35 -4.68
C ARG A 126 -16.02 -8.50 -5.92
N ASP A 127 -15.74 -7.21 -5.71
CA ASP A 127 -15.58 -6.23 -6.80
C ASP A 127 -14.16 -6.28 -7.40
N SER A 128 -13.22 -6.96 -6.74
CA SER A 128 -11.88 -7.22 -7.24
C SER A 128 -11.85 -8.37 -8.25
N PRO A 129 -10.86 -8.41 -9.18
CA PRO A 129 -10.67 -9.55 -10.05
C PRO A 129 -10.56 -10.87 -9.29
N GLU A 130 -11.04 -11.96 -9.85
CA GLU A 130 -11.12 -13.25 -9.18
C GLU A 130 -9.77 -13.69 -8.58
N GLY A 131 -9.77 -13.88 -7.26
CA GLY A 131 -8.59 -14.26 -6.49
C GLY A 131 -7.51 -13.19 -6.37
N ALA A 132 -7.81 -11.92 -6.71
CA ALA A 132 -6.90 -10.81 -6.50
C ALA A 132 -6.86 -10.37 -5.04
N VAL A 133 -7.99 -10.46 -4.36
CA VAL A 133 -8.11 -10.17 -2.92
C VAL A 133 -8.76 -11.38 -2.25
N THR A 134 -8.09 -11.97 -1.27
CA THR A 134 -8.56 -13.17 -0.59
C THR A 134 -8.27 -13.12 0.91
N ARG A 135 -9.13 -13.77 1.70
CA ARG A 135 -8.88 -13.96 3.13
C ARG A 135 -8.01 -15.20 3.31
N VAL A 136 -6.96 -15.08 4.11
CA VAL A 136 -6.01 -16.17 4.35
C VAL A 136 -5.63 -16.25 5.83
N ASP A 137 -5.26 -17.44 6.27
CA ASP A 137 -4.68 -17.68 7.60
C ASP A 137 -3.25 -18.20 7.42
N MET A 138 -2.37 -17.27 7.01
CA MET A 138 -0.96 -17.57 6.77
C MET A 138 -0.06 -16.40 7.18
N GLU A 139 1.21 -16.68 7.33
CA GLU A 139 2.27 -15.68 7.51
C GLU A 139 2.95 -15.36 6.18
N GLU A 140 3.90 -14.41 6.21
CA GLU A 140 4.69 -14.10 5.02
C GLU A 140 5.49 -15.33 4.57
N ASP A 141 5.55 -15.52 3.25
CA ASP A 141 6.28 -16.59 2.61
C ASP A 141 7.05 -16.03 1.41
N PRO A 142 8.33 -15.63 1.60
CA PRO A 142 9.15 -15.08 0.52
C PRO A 142 9.39 -16.07 -0.63
N GLU A 143 9.32 -17.39 -0.39
CA GLU A 143 9.49 -18.39 -1.44
C GLU A 143 8.31 -18.38 -2.43
N GLN A 144 7.13 -18.05 -1.94
CA GLN A 144 5.92 -17.84 -2.75
C GLN A 144 5.71 -16.38 -3.14
N HIS A 145 6.69 -15.51 -2.89
CA HIS A 145 6.62 -14.08 -3.15
C HIS A 145 5.51 -13.35 -2.38
N ILE A 146 5.22 -13.83 -1.17
CA ILE A 146 4.23 -13.27 -0.28
C ILE A 146 4.94 -12.51 0.84
N TYR A 147 4.68 -11.22 0.91
CA TYR A 147 5.34 -10.31 1.84
C TYR A 147 4.31 -9.64 2.76
N LYS A 148 4.70 -9.44 4.01
CA LYS A 148 3.87 -8.75 5.00
C LYS A 148 4.01 -7.25 4.84
N LEU A 149 2.92 -6.54 4.47
CA LEU A 149 2.85 -5.08 4.47
C LEU A 149 2.56 -4.53 5.87
N ASN A 150 1.62 -5.14 6.59
CA ASN A 150 1.30 -4.82 7.97
C ASN A 150 0.71 -6.07 8.66
N GLU A 151 0.19 -5.92 9.88
CA GLU A 151 -0.33 -7.06 10.66
C GLU A 151 -1.52 -7.76 10.00
N HIS A 152 -2.23 -7.08 9.12
CA HIS A 152 -3.48 -7.54 8.54
C HIS A 152 -3.37 -7.83 7.03
N ILE A 153 -2.35 -7.30 6.36
CA ILE A 153 -2.22 -7.37 4.90
C ILE A 153 -0.94 -8.09 4.51
N LEU A 154 -1.12 -9.09 3.68
CA LEU A 154 -0.09 -9.74 2.89
C LEU A 154 -0.23 -9.32 1.43
N VAL A 155 0.88 -9.19 0.73
CA VAL A 155 0.90 -8.91 -0.70
C VAL A 155 1.69 -9.96 -1.43
N ARG A 156 1.16 -10.44 -2.55
CA ARG A 156 1.93 -11.25 -3.50
C ARG A 156 2.42 -10.34 -4.62
N GLU A 157 3.74 -10.29 -4.81
CA GLU A 157 4.37 -9.46 -5.81
C GLU A 157 5.60 -10.15 -6.41
N ARG A 158 5.62 -10.33 -7.72
CA ARG A 158 6.72 -10.99 -8.44
C ARG A 158 7.58 -10.04 -9.26
N MET A 159 7.04 -8.89 -9.65
CA MET A 159 7.74 -7.97 -10.56
C MET A 159 8.92 -7.24 -9.93
N TRP A 160 8.96 -7.13 -8.60
CA TRP A 160 10.01 -6.41 -7.87
C TRP A 160 11.15 -7.30 -7.42
N LEU A 161 11.11 -8.57 -7.78
CA LEU A 161 12.21 -9.48 -7.52
C LEU A 161 13.36 -9.12 -8.46
N THR A 162 14.37 -8.51 -7.89
CA THR A 162 15.70 -8.63 -8.43
C THR A 162 16.06 -10.10 -8.28
N GLU A 163 16.11 -10.85 -9.38
CA GLU A 163 16.85 -12.09 -9.41
C GLU A 163 18.21 -11.77 -8.78
N LYS A 164 18.59 -12.54 -7.77
CA LYS A 164 19.93 -12.46 -7.23
C LYS A 164 20.86 -12.85 -8.38
N LEU A 165 21.44 -11.86 -9.04
CA LEU A 165 22.57 -12.03 -9.92
C LEU A 165 23.76 -12.61 -9.14
#